data_eafaafdb1abe6b0c67970720237a9997
#
_entry.id   eafaafdb1abe6b0c67970720237a9997
#
_cell.length_a   1.000
_cell.length_b   1.000
_cell.length_c   1.000
_cell.angle_alpha   90.00
_cell.angle_beta   90.00
_cell.angle_gamma   90.00
#
_symmetry.space_group_name_H-M   'P 1'
#
loop_
_entity.id
_entity.type
_entity.pdbx_description
1 polymer ?
#
loop_
_entity_poly.entity_id
_entity_poly.type
_entity_poly.pdbx_seq_one_letter_code
_entity_poly.pdbx_strand_id
1 'polypeptide(L)'
;DYETLFSVPIKLEGRQENIFSEIVGFIRNSVSSSIMLPGKMQLDSEGNSVDISGLSGKTQKLEKKMYVPKNLDNDNAKFVLENVILEGSNNNVFYKDKLINYQDYYKEIIAGFSNVMDFFLVNKEEYLNLIEGMENNTIRILARNTNTYAQFLEFTKHPNCLKDFVELEKILENLYTFPYENKQISQLEYKDMVFDDIPIFFSKLDENCIYNSEGVRIQNVFENTPRIFLIDKIKNIDSENIAKQIGIIMMKIKGEEGVVKQDVSSLVISKEDSYLQIAEKLAEKLIDSAYIDKNEEYMTWLVINDGVVDEFDLGASKVNFYDGLIGIASLFKSLYKVTGKVKYQRYFDYLVKTTMDLLDTMQTDSAYVGFHSFLQLFSIIEKEDTNYERITHYLNLLQQNSQNFLEREGTVDWLLGYGGIIPLYIDVYKKTKDNQYLEIAIFLGNKLIMFAEKDTNVMKNIGIGHGISGLLISMVELY
;
A
#
# COMPACT_ATOMS: atom_id res chain seq x y z
N ASP A 1 27.91 -2.09 5.07
CA ASP A 1 27.65 -0.83 5.80
C ASP A 1 26.86 -1.10 7.07
N TYR A 2 27.53 -1.04 8.23
CA TYR A 2 26.85 -1.27 9.51
C TYR A 2 25.82 -0.16 9.84
N GLU A 3 25.94 1.02 9.26
CA GLU A 3 25.02 2.15 9.45
C GLU A 3 23.58 1.81 9.09
N THR A 4 23.36 1.02 8.08
CA THR A 4 22.01 0.61 7.64
C THR A 4 21.31 -0.28 8.65
N LEU A 5 22.06 -1.05 9.43
CA LEU A 5 21.51 -1.91 10.49
C LEU A 5 20.87 -1.08 11.62
N PHE A 6 21.46 0.06 11.93
CA PHE A 6 21.02 0.96 13.00
C PHE A 6 20.07 2.07 12.52
N SER A 7 19.57 1.99 11.27
CA SER A 7 18.62 2.96 10.76
C SER A 7 17.37 3.00 11.62
N VAL A 8 17.09 4.16 12.19
CA VAL A 8 15.96 4.43 13.07
C VAL A 8 15.11 5.55 12.49
N PRO A 9 13.76 5.44 12.54
CA PRO A 9 12.88 6.48 12.01
C PRO A 9 12.93 7.73 12.89
N ILE A 10 13.02 8.89 12.22
CA ILE A 10 12.84 10.21 12.84
C ILE A 10 11.35 10.42 13.15
N LYS A 11 11.04 11.03 14.29
CA LYS A 11 9.69 11.37 14.70
C LYS A 11 9.04 12.34 13.72
N LEU A 12 7.80 12.05 13.36
CA LEU A 12 7.00 12.87 12.45
C LEU A 12 5.71 13.35 13.15
N GLU A 13 5.33 14.61 12.88
CA GLU A 13 4.05 15.16 13.34
C GLU A 13 2.86 14.41 12.73
N GLY A 14 1.81 14.22 13.51
CA GLY A 14 0.56 13.64 13.02
C GLY A 14 0.63 12.17 12.61
N ARG A 15 1.73 11.50 12.89
CA ARG A 15 1.85 10.06 12.64
C ARG A 15 0.91 9.33 13.59
N GLN A 16 -0.24 8.92 13.08
CA GLN A 16 -1.10 7.97 13.77
C GLN A 16 -0.54 6.57 13.54
N GLU A 17 -0.24 5.87 14.63
CA GLU A 17 0.02 4.43 14.56
C GLU A 17 -1.31 3.74 14.30
N ASN A 18 -1.45 3.20 13.11
CA ASN A 18 -2.57 2.37 12.71
C ASN A 18 -2.02 1.15 11.95
N ILE A 19 -2.88 0.16 11.72
CA ILE A 19 -2.49 -1.10 11.06
C ILE A 19 -1.80 -0.86 9.70
N PHE A 20 -2.15 0.23 8.99
CA PHE A 20 -1.54 0.54 7.69
C PHE A 20 -0.13 1.10 7.83
N SER A 21 0.10 1.96 8.82
CA SER A 21 1.45 2.43 9.13
C SER A 21 2.35 1.27 9.60
N GLU A 22 1.80 0.31 10.32
CA GLU A 22 2.49 -0.91 10.73
C GLU A 22 2.84 -1.78 9.51
N ILE A 23 1.90 -2.01 8.58
CA ILE A 23 2.16 -2.78 7.36
C ILE A 23 3.18 -2.08 6.46
N VAL A 24 3.05 -0.77 6.24
CA VAL A 24 4.05 -0.01 5.48
C VAL A 24 5.41 -0.11 6.15
N GLY A 25 5.47 -0.03 7.49
CA GLY A 25 6.67 -0.23 8.27
C GLY A 25 7.23 -1.66 8.10
N PHE A 26 6.36 -2.67 8.13
CA PHE A 26 6.74 -4.07 7.89
C PHE A 26 7.33 -4.27 6.49
N ILE A 27 6.67 -3.77 5.45
CA ILE A 27 7.14 -3.87 4.05
C ILE A 27 8.49 -3.19 3.90
N ARG A 28 8.64 -1.96 4.41
CA ARG A 28 9.90 -1.20 4.35
C ARG A 28 11.06 -1.88 5.07
N ASN A 29 10.79 -2.64 6.12
CA ASN A 29 11.78 -3.37 6.88
C ASN A 29 11.86 -4.86 6.51
N SER A 30 11.17 -5.28 5.46
CA SER A 30 11.18 -6.66 4.95
C SER A 30 12.20 -6.85 3.84
N VAL A 31 12.34 -8.10 3.42
CA VAL A 31 13.12 -8.47 2.22
C VAL A 31 12.60 -7.80 0.93
N SER A 32 11.35 -7.32 0.93
CA SER A 32 10.76 -6.58 -0.18
C SER A 32 11.52 -5.29 -0.50
N SER A 33 12.10 -4.65 0.50
CA SER A 33 12.92 -3.43 0.33
C SER A 33 14.37 -3.72 -0.08
N SER A 34 14.72 -5.01 -0.23
CA SER A 34 16.01 -5.40 -0.76
C SER A 34 16.10 -5.04 -2.23
N ILE A 35 17.19 -4.37 -2.62
CA ILE A 35 17.51 -4.10 -4.02
C ILE A 35 17.76 -5.39 -4.84
N MET A 36 17.82 -6.55 -4.19
CA MET A 36 18.01 -7.85 -4.86
C MET A 36 16.73 -8.38 -5.50
N LEU A 37 15.59 -8.21 -4.82
CA LEU A 37 14.30 -8.75 -5.29
C LEU A 37 13.64 -7.82 -6.31
N PRO A 38 12.90 -8.36 -7.29
CA PRO A 38 12.16 -7.58 -8.27
C PRO A 38 11.30 -6.49 -7.63
N GLY A 39 11.38 -5.28 -8.16
CA GLY A 39 10.60 -4.15 -7.66
C GLY A 39 10.79 -2.92 -8.52
N LYS A 40 9.76 -2.10 -8.64
CA LYS A 40 9.77 -0.88 -9.42
C LYS A 40 10.19 0.33 -8.60
N MET A 41 10.98 1.16 -9.22
CA MET A 41 11.25 2.52 -8.78
C MET A 41 10.54 3.50 -9.72
N GLN A 42 9.71 4.38 -9.16
CA GLN A 42 9.09 5.45 -9.93
C GLN A 42 10.15 6.47 -10.36
N LEU A 43 10.17 6.82 -11.64
CA LEU A 43 11.13 7.75 -12.21
C LEU A 43 10.60 9.17 -12.29
N ASP A 44 9.31 9.36 -12.55
CA ASP A 44 8.70 10.67 -12.75
C ASP A 44 7.26 10.72 -12.23
N SER A 45 6.66 11.91 -12.26
CA SER A 45 5.26 12.16 -11.88
C SER A 45 4.25 11.63 -12.90
N GLU A 46 4.69 11.27 -14.10
CA GLU A 46 3.84 10.75 -15.17
C GLU A 46 3.53 9.25 -15.00
N GLY A 47 4.21 8.60 -14.05
CA GLY A 47 4.03 7.20 -13.71
C GLY A 47 5.00 6.25 -14.44
N ASN A 48 6.07 6.77 -15.06
CA ASN A 48 7.14 5.90 -15.53
C ASN A 48 7.84 5.25 -14.34
N SER A 49 8.06 3.95 -14.44
CA SER A 49 8.74 3.16 -13.42
C SER A 49 9.66 2.13 -14.04
N VAL A 50 10.69 1.71 -13.34
CA VAL A 50 11.68 0.73 -13.80
C VAL A 50 12.06 -0.23 -12.71
N ASP A 51 12.36 -1.46 -13.10
CA ASP A 51 12.96 -2.45 -12.24
C ASP A 51 14.49 -2.31 -12.28
N ILE A 52 15.06 -1.88 -11.15
CA ILE A 52 16.53 -1.71 -10.98
C ILE A 52 17.13 -2.83 -10.12
N SER A 53 16.36 -3.88 -9.82
CA SER A 53 16.79 -4.94 -8.90
C SER A 53 17.96 -5.76 -9.47
N GLY A 54 18.71 -6.36 -8.56
CA GLY A 54 19.87 -7.20 -8.90
C GLY A 54 19.48 -8.49 -9.62
N LEU A 55 18.26 -9.00 -9.42
CA LEU A 55 17.79 -10.25 -10.03
C LEU A 55 17.09 -10.05 -11.38
N SER A 56 16.37 -8.94 -11.57
CA SER A 56 15.49 -8.76 -12.72
C SER A 56 15.73 -7.51 -13.56
N GLY A 57 16.68 -6.67 -13.20
CA GLY A 57 17.00 -5.44 -13.93
C GLY A 57 17.42 -5.68 -15.37
N LYS A 58 16.46 -5.88 -16.27
CA LYS A 58 16.62 -6.07 -17.71
C LYS A 58 16.60 -4.73 -18.45
N THR A 59 16.97 -4.76 -19.75
CA THR A 59 16.71 -3.61 -20.62
C THR A 59 15.21 -3.38 -20.73
N GLN A 60 14.77 -2.16 -20.41
CA GLN A 60 13.35 -1.78 -20.31
C GLN A 60 13.06 -0.58 -21.20
N LYS A 61 11.93 -0.62 -21.87
CA LYS A 61 11.39 0.53 -22.60
C LYS A 61 10.33 1.18 -21.72
N LEU A 62 10.48 2.49 -21.46
CA LEU A 62 9.46 3.22 -20.73
C LEU A 62 8.15 3.29 -21.52
N GLU A 63 7.03 3.17 -20.81
CA GLU A 63 5.69 3.18 -21.41
C GLU A 63 5.34 4.57 -21.95
N LYS A 64 5.68 5.60 -21.20
CA LYS A 64 5.46 6.99 -21.56
C LYS A 64 6.76 7.66 -21.99
N LYS A 65 6.61 8.63 -22.88
CA LYS A 65 7.75 9.48 -23.29
C LYS A 65 8.24 10.29 -22.09
N MET A 66 9.53 10.48 -22.03
CA MET A 66 10.21 11.24 -20.99
C MET A 66 10.99 12.42 -21.61
N TYR A 67 11.08 13.53 -20.88
CA TYR A 67 11.94 14.63 -21.30
C TYR A 67 13.40 14.25 -21.09
N VAL A 68 14.13 14.19 -22.19
CA VAL A 68 15.56 13.85 -22.19
C VAL A 68 16.35 15.09 -22.59
N PRO A 69 17.36 15.49 -21.82
CA PRO A 69 18.23 16.60 -22.19
C PRO A 69 19.11 16.21 -23.40
N LYS A 70 19.21 17.12 -24.38
CA LYS A 70 20.05 16.98 -25.58
C LYS A 70 20.98 18.16 -25.68
N ASN A 71 22.18 17.93 -26.24
CA ASN A 71 23.17 18.94 -26.53
C ASN A 71 23.58 19.78 -25.29
N LEU A 72 23.74 19.14 -24.13
CA LEU A 72 24.13 19.81 -22.88
C LEU A 72 25.53 20.45 -22.96
N ASP A 73 26.30 20.09 -23.95
CA ASP A 73 27.67 20.54 -24.21
C ASP A 73 27.78 21.82 -25.05
N ASN A 74 26.64 22.38 -25.50
CA ASN A 74 26.61 23.56 -26.36
C ASN A 74 25.34 24.40 -26.19
N ASP A 75 25.32 25.59 -26.85
CA ASP A 75 24.24 26.58 -26.74
C ASP A 75 22.87 26.09 -27.28
N ASN A 76 22.82 24.95 -27.92
CA ASN A 76 21.57 24.34 -28.40
C ASN A 76 20.99 23.33 -27.41
N ALA A 77 21.33 23.39 -26.11
CA ALA A 77 20.77 22.58 -25.05
C ALA A 77 19.25 22.69 -25.03
N LYS A 78 18.56 21.54 -25.04
CA LYS A 78 17.10 21.48 -25.01
C LYS A 78 16.60 20.17 -24.41
N PHE A 79 15.40 20.19 -23.84
CA PHE A 79 14.68 19.01 -23.47
C PHE A 79 13.79 18.53 -24.62
N VAL A 80 13.90 17.26 -24.96
CA VAL A 80 13.10 16.61 -26.02
C VAL A 80 12.29 15.47 -25.45
N LEU A 81 11.00 15.46 -25.72
CA LEU A 81 10.09 14.39 -25.30
C LEU A 81 10.25 13.18 -26.23
N GLU A 82 10.89 12.11 -25.77
CA GLU A 82 11.16 10.91 -26.57
C GLU A 82 10.93 9.60 -25.81
N ASN A 83 10.86 8.49 -26.55
CA ASN A 83 10.84 7.18 -25.94
C ASN A 83 12.22 6.84 -25.39
N VAL A 84 12.30 6.47 -24.13
CA VAL A 84 13.55 6.12 -23.46
C VAL A 84 13.63 4.59 -23.30
N ILE A 85 14.79 4.05 -23.62
CA ILE A 85 15.18 2.68 -23.33
C ILE A 85 16.27 2.75 -22.27
N LEU A 86 16.02 2.13 -21.13
CA LEU A 86 17.02 1.97 -20.08
C LEU A 86 17.74 0.66 -20.25
N GLU A 87 19.06 0.70 -20.31
CA GLU A 87 19.86 -0.51 -20.39
C GLU A 87 19.77 -1.32 -19.10
N GLY A 88 19.78 -2.64 -19.22
CA GLY A 88 19.73 -3.53 -18.08
C GLY A 88 20.93 -3.37 -17.16
N SER A 89 20.77 -3.76 -15.90
CA SER A 89 21.82 -3.71 -14.91
C SER A 89 22.95 -4.72 -15.25
N ASN A 90 24.18 -4.38 -14.86
CA ASN A 90 25.33 -5.29 -15.01
C ASN A 90 25.29 -6.47 -14.01
N ASN A 91 24.27 -6.56 -13.17
CA ASN A 91 24.11 -7.61 -12.15
C ASN A 91 23.42 -8.87 -12.69
N ASN A 92 23.05 -8.89 -13.96
CA ASN A 92 22.46 -10.06 -14.59
C ASN A 92 23.43 -11.25 -14.57
N VAL A 93 22.90 -12.42 -14.19
CA VAL A 93 23.68 -13.66 -14.13
C VAL A 93 23.66 -14.35 -15.48
N PHE A 94 24.83 -14.71 -16.00
CA PHE A 94 24.99 -15.44 -17.26
C PHE A 94 25.62 -16.80 -17.02
N TYR A 95 25.14 -17.81 -17.72
CA TYR A 95 25.77 -19.11 -17.81
C TYR A 95 25.98 -19.48 -19.29
N LYS A 96 27.23 -19.66 -19.69
CA LYS A 96 27.60 -19.92 -21.08
C LYS A 96 26.98 -18.92 -22.07
N ASP A 97 27.14 -17.64 -21.76
CA ASP A 97 26.63 -16.48 -22.52
C ASP A 97 25.09 -16.37 -22.62
N LYS A 98 24.35 -17.17 -21.87
CA LYS A 98 22.89 -17.09 -21.78
C LYS A 98 22.49 -16.43 -20.46
N LEU A 99 21.60 -15.46 -20.58
CA LEU A 99 20.97 -14.85 -19.41
C LEU A 99 20.18 -15.91 -18.63
N ILE A 100 20.46 -16.03 -17.34
CA ILE A 100 19.75 -16.94 -16.43
C ILE A 100 18.46 -16.28 -15.97
N ASN A 101 17.36 -17.03 -16.05
CA ASN A 101 16.11 -16.62 -15.45
C ASN A 101 16.11 -16.98 -13.95
N TYR A 102 16.16 -15.97 -13.08
CA TYR A 102 16.15 -16.16 -11.63
C TYR A 102 14.92 -16.91 -11.12
N GLN A 103 13.78 -16.84 -11.82
CA GLN A 103 12.55 -17.54 -11.46
C GLN A 103 12.71 -19.07 -11.44
N ASP A 104 13.64 -19.61 -12.24
CA ASP A 104 13.92 -21.05 -12.28
C ASP A 104 14.68 -21.52 -11.04
N TYR A 105 15.31 -20.60 -10.30
CA TYR A 105 16.15 -20.86 -9.12
C TYR A 105 15.52 -20.36 -7.80
N TYR A 106 14.21 -20.16 -7.77
CA TYR A 106 13.54 -19.62 -6.59
C TYR A 106 13.72 -20.50 -5.33
N LYS A 107 13.81 -21.84 -5.52
CA LYS A 107 14.00 -22.77 -4.40
C LYS A 107 15.37 -22.61 -3.76
N GLU A 108 16.39 -22.42 -4.59
CA GLU A 108 17.77 -22.19 -4.15
C GLU A 108 17.91 -20.85 -3.44
N ILE A 109 17.22 -19.81 -3.93
CA ILE A 109 17.18 -18.50 -3.30
C ILE A 109 16.54 -18.60 -1.91
N ILE A 110 15.38 -19.27 -1.80
CA ILE A 110 14.71 -19.49 -0.52
C ILE A 110 15.55 -20.34 0.42
N ALA A 111 16.16 -21.42 -0.06
CA ALA A 111 17.03 -22.27 0.75
C ALA A 111 18.25 -21.49 1.28
N GLY A 112 18.87 -20.65 0.45
CA GLY A 112 19.96 -19.77 0.86
C GLY A 112 19.52 -18.79 1.96
N PHE A 113 18.38 -18.12 1.78
CA PHE A 113 17.81 -17.23 2.79
C PHE A 113 17.53 -17.97 4.10
N SER A 114 16.83 -19.13 4.03
CA SER A 114 16.50 -19.93 5.22
C SER A 114 17.74 -20.36 5.98
N ASN A 115 18.78 -20.87 5.30
CA ASN A 115 20.02 -21.30 5.93
C ASN A 115 20.72 -20.15 6.70
N VAL A 116 20.72 -18.94 6.13
CA VAL A 116 21.29 -17.75 6.79
C VAL A 116 20.45 -17.36 8.01
N MET A 117 19.12 -17.40 7.91
CA MET A 117 18.23 -17.05 9.02
C MET A 117 18.28 -18.09 10.15
N ASP A 118 18.37 -19.37 9.82
CA ASP A 118 18.57 -20.45 10.83
C ASP A 118 19.90 -20.27 11.57
N PHE A 119 20.97 -19.95 10.84
CA PHE A 119 22.27 -19.62 11.44
C PHE A 119 22.15 -18.40 12.36
N PHE A 120 21.43 -17.36 11.92
CA PHE A 120 21.21 -16.16 12.72
C PHE A 120 20.42 -16.47 14.02
N LEU A 121 19.36 -17.27 13.94
CA LEU A 121 18.57 -17.64 15.12
C LEU A 121 19.38 -18.42 16.14
N VAL A 122 20.25 -19.34 15.69
CA VAL A 122 21.13 -20.12 16.58
C VAL A 122 22.14 -19.23 17.30
N ASN A 123 22.65 -18.19 16.62
CA ASN A 123 23.69 -17.30 17.16
C ASN A 123 23.13 -15.94 17.65
N LYS A 124 21.83 -15.84 17.86
CA LYS A 124 21.13 -14.58 18.18
C LYS A 124 21.71 -13.86 19.40
N GLU A 125 22.02 -14.58 20.46
CA GLU A 125 22.63 -14.04 21.69
C GLU A 125 24.04 -13.46 21.44
N GLU A 126 24.82 -14.09 20.57
CA GLU A 126 26.15 -13.57 20.20
C GLU A 126 26.05 -12.23 19.46
N TYR A 127 25.06 -12.10 18.55
CA TYR A 127 24.78 -10.83 17.88
C TYR A 127 24.32 -9.74 18.85
N LEU A 128 23.47 -10.07 19.81
CA LEU A 128 23.01 -9.11 20.83
C LEU A 128 24.20 -8.62 21.68
N ASN A 129 25.07 -9.52 22.14
CA ASN A 129 26.29 -9.17 22.89
C ASN A 129 27.24 -8.27 22.07
N LEU A 130 27.39 -8.55 20.78
CA LEU A 130 28.19 -7.72 19.87
C LEU A 130 27.66 -6.28 19.82
N ILE A 131 26.33 -6.13 19.67
CA ILE A 131 25.68 -4.82 19.59
C ILE A 131 25.75 -4.05 20.92
N GLU A 132 25.68 -4.76 22.05
CA GLU A 132 25.85 -4.14 23.35
C GLU A 132 27.24 -3.50 23.51
N GLY A 133 28.27 -4.08 22.91
CA GLY A 133 29.64 -3.53 22.92
C GLY A 133 29.84 -2.31 21.99
N MET A 134 28.84 -1.89 21.21
CA MET A 134 28.95 -0.80 20.20
C MET A 134 28.49 0.58 20.70
N GLU A 135 28.38 0.81 22.00
CA GLU A 135 27.78 1.99 22.65
C GLU A 135 28.26 3.34 22.11
N ASN A 136 29.53 3.48 21.84
CA ASN A 136 30.16 4.74 21.46
C ASN A 136 30.26 4.98 19.97
N ASN A 137 29.74 4.07 19.16
CA ASN A 137 29.80 4.20 17.70
C ASN A 137 28.88 5.32 17.21
N THR A 138 29.36 6.03 16.19
CA THR A 138 28.59 7.07 15.50
C THR A 138 28.11 6.54 14.16
N ILE A 139 26.85 6.83 13.82
CA ILE A 139 26.23 6.46 12.55
C ILE A 139 25.73 7.71 11.83
N ARG A 140 25.68 7.64 10.50
CA ARG A 140 25.01 8.66 9.69
C ARG A 140 23.49 8.43 9.72
N ILE A 141 22.75 9.51 9.90
CA ILE A 141 21.29 9.52 9.84
C ILE A 141 20.83 10.17 8.54
N LEU A 142 20.04 9.46 7.77
CA LEU A 142 19.38 9.99 6.57
C LEU A 142 18.05 10.60 6.97
N ALA A 143 17.98 11.92 7.09
CA ALA A 143 16.74 12.61 7.43
C ALA A 143 15.73 12.53 6.28
N ARG A 144 16.21 12.62 5.03
CA ARG A 144 15.44 12.41 3.79
C ARG A 144 16.21 11.50 2.84
N ASN A 145 15.51 10.99 1.83
CA ASN A 145 16.16 10.33 0.71
C ASN A 145 17.16 11.31 0.04
N THR A 146 18.40 10.88 -0.16
CA THR A 146 19.44 11.70 -0.79
C THR A 146 19.07 12.19 -2.18
N ASN A 147 18.26 11.43 -2.93
CA ASN A 147 17.72 11.85 -4.21
C ASN A 147 16.81 13.09 -4.09
N THR A 148 16.08 13.23 -2.97
CA THR A 148 15.25 14.42 -2.72
C THR A 148 16.14 15.67 -2.60
N TYR A 149 17.25 15.61 -1.86
CA TYR A 149 18.19 16.73 -1.80
C TYR A 149 18.81 17.04 -3.15
N ALA A 150 19.19 16.01 -3.92
CA ALA A 150 19.73 16.20 -5.27
C ALA A 150 18.71 16.92 -6.19
N GLN A 151 17.43 16.57 -6.11
CA GLN A 151 16.37 17.25 -6.86
C GLN A 151 16.22 18.73 -6.45
N PHE A 152 16.25 19.02 -5.15
CA PHE A 152 16.24 20.43 -4.70
C PHE A 152 17.42 21.21 -5.25
N LEU A 153 18.64 20.66 -5.19
CA LEU A 153 19.83 21.29 -5.74
C LEU A 153 19.74 21.46 -7.27
N GLU A 154 19.11 20.54 -7.98
CA GLU A 154 18.87 20.66 -9.40
C GLU A 154 17.88 21.80 -9.70
N PHE A 155 16.78 21.91 -8.95
CA PHE A 155 15.81 22.99 -9.11
C PHE A 155 16.41 24.37 -8.77
N THR A 156 17.26 24.46 -7.76
CA THR A 156 17.93 25.73 -7.41
C THR A 156 18.91 26.23 -8.48
N LYS A 157 19.35 25.36 -9.41
CA LYS A 157 20.18 25.74 -10.57
C LYS A 157 19.40 26.33 -11.74
N HIS A 158 18.06 26.43 -11.60
CA HIS A 158 17.26 27.14 -12.62
C HIS A 158 17.71 28.58 -12.76
N PRO A 159 17.79 29.19 -14.00
CA PRO A 159 18.26 30.52 -14.21
C PRO A 159 17.62 31.63 -13.38
N ASN A 160 16.33 31.48 -13.04
CA ASN A 160 15.64 32.41 -12.16
C ASN A 160 16.20 32.41 -10.74
N CYS A 161 16.50 31.24 -10.20
CA CYS A 161 17.09 31.09 -8.86
C CYS A 161 18.54 31.62 -8.82
N LEU A 162 19.31 31.41 -9.88
CA LEU A 162 20.66 31.91 -9.98
C LEU A 162 20.71 33.46 -10.13
N LYS A 163 19.63 34.06 -10.62
CA LYS A 163 19.49 35.49 -10.80
C LYS A 163 18.94 36.19 -9.57
N ASP A 164 18.05 35.55 -8.81
CA ASP A 164 17.33 36.14 -7.70
C ASP A 164 17.28 35.14 -6.52
N PHE A 165 17.91 35.57 -5.42
CA PHE A 165 17.95 34.76 -4.19
C PHE A 165 16.56 34.48 -3.62
N VAL A 166 15.57 35.36 -3.78
CA VAL A 166 14.19 35.12 -3.33
C VAL A 166 13.55 33.94 -4.07
N GLU A 167 13.85 33.76 -5.36
CA GLU A 167 13.34 32.61 -6.11
C GLU A 167 13.99 31.30 -5.64
N LEU A 168 15.26 31.32 -5.23
CA LEU A 168 15.94 30.20 -4.61
C LEU A 168 15.31 29.85 -3.26
N GLU A 169 15.06 30.85 -2.41
CA GLU A 169 14.42 30.66 -1.09
C GLU A 169 13.04 30.01 -1.23
N LYS A 170 12.21 30.44 -2.17
CA LYS A 170 10.88 29.85 -2.43
C LYS A 170 10.95 28.34 -2.73
N ILE A 171 11.98 27.89 -3.43
CA ILE A 171 12.19 26.45 -3.68
C ILE A 171 12.57 25.76 -2.39
N LEU A 172 13.52 26.29 -1.64
CA LEU A 172 14.04 25.69 -0.42
C LEU A 172 13.03 25.74 0.74
N GLU A 173 12.06 26.68 0.75
CA GLU A 173 10.97 26.69 1.73
C GLU A 173 10.15 25.39 1.71
N ASN A 174 10.10 24.67 0.59
CA ASN A 174 9.47 23.36 0.53
C ASN A 174 10.11 22.31 1.46
N LEU A 175 11.34 22.55 1.94
CA LEU A 175 11.93 21.68 2.98
C LEU A 175 11.11 21.68 4.27
N TYR A 176 10.43 22.79 4.61
CA TYR A 176 9.61 22.91 5.81
C TYR A 176 8.24 22.19 5.70
N THR A 177 7.84 21.79 4.51
CA THR A 177 6.59 21.00 4.33
C THR A 177 6.71 19.58 4.86
N PHE A 178 7.93 19.08 5.07
CA PHE A 178 8.12 17.76 5.61
C PHE A 178 7.74 17.74 7.11
N PRO A 179 6.95 16.74 7.55
CA PRO A 179 6.32 16.77 8.87
C PRO A 179 7.25 16.27 9.99
N TYR A 180 8.49 16.77 10.09
CA TYR A 180 9.29 16.49 11.28
C TYR A 180 8.63 17.07 12.53
N GLU A 181 8.55 16.30 13.61
CA GLU A 181 8.13 16.79 14.91
C GLU A 181 9.06 17.92 15.39
N ASN A 182 10.37 17.75 15.21
CA ASN A 182 11.34 18.79 15.49
C ASN A 182 11.72 19.58 14.22
N LYS A 183 11.16 20.78 14.05
CA LYS A 183 11.39 21.66 12.89
C LYS A 183 12.83 22.19 12.78
N GLN A 184 13.67 22.06 13.79
CA GLN A 184 15.09 22.41 13.69
C GLN A 184 15.81 21.58 12.62
N ILE A 185 15.31 20.37 12.33
CA ILE A 185 15.88 19.54 11.25
C ILE A 185 15.74 20.28 9.91
N SER A 186 14.54 20.73 9.56
CA SER A 186 14.32 21.50 8.31
C SER A 186 15.10 22.80 8.28
N GLN A 187 15.31 23.45 9.42
CA GLN A 187 16.13 24.67 9.49
C GLN A 187 17.61 24.40 9.14
N LEU A 188 18.16 23.29 9.63
CA LEU A 188 19.53 22.91 9.33
C LEU A 188 19.66 22.41 7.89
N GLU A 189 18.65 21.63 7.37
CA GLU A 189 18.59 21.27 5.97
C GLU A 189 18.60 22.52 5.06
N TYR A 190 17.75 23.49 5.36
CA TYR A 190 17.70 24.76 4.62
C TYR A 190 19.04 25.47 4.62
N LYS A 191 19.68 25.57 5.81
CA LYS A 191 20.98 26.23 5.96
C LYS A 191 22.06 25.62 5.07
N ASP A 192 22.17 24.28 5.06
CA ASP A 192 23.17 23.59 4.25
C ASP A 192 22.85 23.77 2.74
N MET A 193 21.59 23.62 2.36
CA MET A 193 21.18 23.68 0.96
C MET A 193 21.23 25.08 0.33
N VAL A 194 21.13 26.15 1.11
CA VAL A 194 21.37 27.52 0.64
C VAL A 194 22.82 27.69 0.12
N PHE A 195 23.75 26.93 0.70
CA PHE A 195 25.15 26.90 0.28
C PHE A 195 25.49 25.82 -0.75
N ASP A 196 24.46 25.24 -1.40
CA ASP A 196 24.61 24.20 -2.43
C ASP A 196 25.24 22.91 -1.85
N ASP A 197 25.02 22.64 -0.56
CA ASP A 197 25.52 21.46 0.15
C ASP A 197 24.40 20.50 0.55
N ILE A 198 24.71 19.20 0.58
CA ILE A 198 23.76 18.15 0.99
C ILE A 198 23.79 18.01 2.51
N PRO A 199 22.65 18.16 3.20
CA PRO A 199 22.60 18.02 4.66
C PRO A 199 23.08 16.65 5.14
N ILE A 200 23.94 16.64 6.14
CA ILE A 200 24.47 15.44 6.76
C ILE A 200 24.16 15.47 8.26
N PHE A 201 23.56 14.40 8.75
CA PHE A 201 23.30 14.22 10.17
C PHE A 201 23.95 12.94 10.70
N PHE A 202 24.34 13.00 11.97
CA PHE A 202 24.97 11.89 12.69
C PHE A 202 24.26 11.66 14.02
N SER A 203 24.29 10.43 14.52
CA SER A 203 23.86 10.08 15.87
C SER A 203 24.84 9.11 16.50
N LYS A 204 25.00 9.16 17.83
CA LYS A 204 25.59 8.06 18.57
C LYS A 204 24.53 7.01 18.86
N LEU A 205 24.96 5.75 18.93
CA LEU A 205 24.01 4.62 19.04
C LEU A 205 23.15 4.68 20.31
N ASP A 206 23.65 5.26 21.39
CA ASP A 206 22.94 5.37 22.67
C ASP A 206 22.27 6.72 22.92
N GLU A 207 22.31 7.64 21.95
CA GLU A 207 21.71 8.95 22.13
C GLU A 207 20.41 9.10 21.32
N ASN A 208 19.41 9.73 21.94
CA ASN A 208 18.18 10.13 21.25
C ASN A 208 18.34 11.57 20.72
N CYS A 209 19.35 11.79 19.89
CA CYS A 209 19.62 13.07 19.27
C CYS A 209 20.37 12.89 17.94
N ILE A 210 20.34 13.90 17.11
CA ILE A 210 21.19 14.00 15.92
C ILE A 210 22.09 15.23 15.99
N TYR A 211 23.19 15.18 15.27
CA TYR A 211 24.15 16.26 15.09
C TYR A 211 24.29 16.57 13.61
N ASN A 212 24.30 17.85 13.23
CA ASN A 212 24.63 18.23 11.85
C ASN A 212 26.17 18.30 11.64
N SER A 213 26.60 18.66 10.47
CA SER A 213 28.02 18.83 10.09
C SER A 213 28.78 19.84 10.95
N GLU A 214 28.10 20.83 11.52
CA GLU A 214 28.67 21.85 12.41
C GLU A 214 28.65 21.43 13.90
N GLY A 215 28.13 20.25 14.23
CA GLY A 215 28.00 19.76 15.61
C GLY A 215 26.79 20.33 16.36
N VAL A 216 25.83 20.98 15.68
CA VAL A 216 24.59 21.42 16.31
C VAL A 216 23.76 20.20 16.70
N ARG A 217 23.41 20.11 17.98
CA ARG A 217 22.68 18.99 18.56
C ARG A 217 21.18 19.24 18.56
N ILE A 218 20.41 18.31 18.00
CA ILE A 218 18.95 18.27 18.06
C ILE A 218 18.53 17.08 18.93
N GLN A 219 17.75 17.32 19.98
CA GLN A 219 17.32 16.29 20.94
C GLN A 219 15.91 15.75 20.60
N ASN A 220 15.57 14.58 21.17
CA ASN A 220 14.26 13.93 21.05
C ASN A 220 13.83 13.65 19.61
N VAL A 221 14.75 13.21 18.79
CA VAL A 221 14.51 12.97 17.35
C VAL A 221 13.91 11.59 17.08
N PHE A 222 14.20 10.61 17.94
CA PHE A 222 13.76 9.22 17.80
C PHE A 222 12.83 8.81 18.94
N GLU A 223 12.04 7.76 18.76
CA GLU A 223 11.30 7.11 19.86
C GLU A 223 12.25 6.39 20.80
N ASN A 224 13.14 5.57 20.24
CA ASN A 224 14.19 4.84 20.95
C ASN A 224 15.55 5.19 20.35
N THR A 225 16.62 4.98 21.13
CA THR A 225 17.97 5.14 20.58
C THR A 225 18.23 4.12 19.46
N PRO A 226 19.12 4.41 18.50
CA PRO A 226 19.41 3.48 17.39
C PRO A 226 19.79 2.07 17.87
N ARG A 227 20.54 1.96 18.96
CA ARG A 227 20.93 0.66 19.52
C ARG A 227 19.75 -0.12 20.08
N ILE A 228 18.90 0.52 20.90
CA ILE A 228 17.69 -0.12 21.45
C ILE A 228 16.78 -0.58 20.33
N PHE A 229 16.58 0.26 19.32
CA PHE A 229 15.75 -0.06 18.18
C PHE A 229 16.22 -1.31 17.41
N LEU A 230 17.54 -1.46 17.22
CA LEU A 230 18.12 -2.65 16.60
C LEU A 230 17.99 -3.89 17.50
N ILE A 231 18.26 -3.76 18.79
CA ILE A 231 18.11 -4.85 19.76
C ILE A 231 16.68 -5.38 19.75
N ASP A 232 15.68 -4.49 19.76
CA ASP A 232 14.27 -4.88 19.72
C ASP A 232 13.91 -5.58 18.40
N LYS A 233 14.41 -5.08 17.27
CA LYS A 233 14.26 -5.78 15.98
C LYS A 233 14.81 -7.20 16.02
N ILE A 234 16.02 -7.38 16.52
CA ILE A 234 16.66 -8.69 16.60
C ILE A 234 15.89 -9.62 17.53
N LYS A 235 15.46 -9.15 18.70
CA LYS A 235 14.66 -9.94 19.65
C LYS A 235 13.36 -10.45 19.06
N ASN A 236 12.74 -9.67 18.18
CA ASN A 236 11.46 -9.99 17.53
C ASN A 236 11.60 -10.89 16.28
N ILE A 237 12.82 -11.24 15.84
CA ILE A 237 13.00 -12.20 14.75
C ILE A 237 12.78 -13.61 15.31
N ASP A 238 11.78 -14.30 14.78
CA ASP A 238 11.41 -15.66 15.10
C ASP A 238 11.06 -16.46 13.82
N SER A 239 10.71 -17.72 13.99
CA SER A 239 10.37 -18.60 12.87
C SER A 239 9.13 -18.13 12.08
N GLU A 240 8.16 -17.49 12.75
CA GLU A 240 6.98 -16.94 12.10
C GLU A 240 7.34 -15.74 11.22
N ASN A 241 8.16 -14.83 11.75
CA ASN A 241 8.66 -13.69 10.96
C ASN A 241 9.45 -14.17 9.73
N ILE A 242 10.32 -15.17 9.89
CA ILE A 242 11.08 -15.77 8.79
C ILE A 242 10.14 -16.37 7.74
N ALA A 243 9.10 -17.09 8.14
CA ALA A 243 8.11 -17.65 7.23
C ALA A 243 7.38 -16.55 6.42
N LYS A 244 7.03 -15.42 7.06
CA LYS A 244 6.46 -14.25 6.38
C LYS A 244 7.43 -13.67 5.35
N GLN A 245 8.72 -13.56 5.68
CA GLN A 245 9.75 -13.07 4.73
C GLN A 245 9.92 -14.02 3.54
N ILE A 246 9.91 -15.34 3.77
CA ILE A 246 9.93 -16.35 2.69
C ILE A 246 8.72 -16.20 1.78
N GLY A 247 7.54 -15.97 2.35
CA GLY A 247 6.31 -15.68 1.59
C GLY A 247 6.49 -14.46 0.66
N ILE A 248 7.08 -13.39 1.17
CA ILE A 248 7.39 -12.18 0.38
C ILE A 248 8.38 -12.49 -0.76
N ILE A 249 9.46 -13.23 -0.48
CA ILE A 249 10.43 -13.65 -1.51
C ILE A 249 9.70 -14.40 -2.63
N MET A 250 8.83 -15.33 -2.27
CA MET A 250 8.06 -16.12 -3.24
C MET A 250 7.12 -15.24 -4.06
N MET A 251 6.37 -14.35 -3.43
CA MET A 251 5.50 -13.40 -4.12
C MET A 251 6.28 -12.54 -5.12
N LYS A 252 7.41 -11.98 -4.71
CA LYS A 252 8.26 -11.14 -5.57
C LYS A 252 8.88 -11.89 -6.75
N ILE A 253 9.25 -13.16 -6.57
CA ILE A 253 9.91 -13.95 -7.62
C ILE A 253 8.89 -14.60 -8.58
N LYS A 254 7.80 -15.12 -8.06
CA LYS A 254 6.82 -15.92 -8.83
C LYS A 254 5.58 -15.16 -9.25
N GLY A 255 5.34 -13.98 -8.66
CA GLY A 255 4.11 -13.25 -8.87
C GLY A 255 2.88 -14.05 -8.41
N GLU A 256 1.73 -13.78 -9.00
CA GLU A 256 0.47 -14.45 -8.66
C GLU A 256 0.51 -15.98 -8.80
N GLU A 257 1.22 -16.50 -9.82
CA GLU A 257 1.33 -17.95 -10.03
C GLU A 257 2.00 -18.68 -8.86
N GLY A 258 2.90 -18.01 -8.14
CA GLY A 258 3.62 -18.60 -7.00
C GLY A 258 2.74 -18.70 -5.75
N VAL A 259 1.89 -17.71 -5.53
CA VAL A 259 1.02 -17.63 -4.34
C VAL A 259 -0.14 -18.62 -4.45
N VAL A 260 -0.82 -18.67 -5.58
CA VAL A 260 -2.01 -19.50 -5.77
C VAL A 260 -1.70 -21.00 -5.68
N LYS A 261 -0.57 -21.46 -6.22
CA LYS A 261 -0.25 -22.90 -6.25
C LYS A 261 0.15 -23.49 -4.89
N GLN A 262 0.79 -22.70 -4.01
CA GLN A 262 1.21 -23.24 -2.70
C GLN A 262 0.12 -23.18 -1.66
N ASP A 263 -0.70 -22.15 -1.69
CA ASP A 263 -1.68 -21.94 -0.66
C ASP A 263 -2.93 -22.80 -0.84
N VAL A 264 -3.40 -23.00 -2.05
CA VAL A 264 -4.53 -23.89 -2.32
C VAL A 264 -4.18 -25.36 -2.13
N SER A 265 -2.91 -25.77 -2.37
CA SER A 265 -2.47 -27.16 -2.19
C SER A 265 -2.43 -27.60 -0.73
N SER A 266 -2.39 -26.68 0.24
CA SER A 266 -2.45 -26.99 1.67
C SER A 266 -3.89 -27.12 2.21
N LEU A 267 -4.89 -26.72 1.43
CA LEU A 267 -6.30 -26.88 1.80
C LEU A 267 -6.76 -28.30 1.46
N VAL A 268 -6.74 -29.17 2.45
CA VAL A 268 -7.27 -30.53 2.30
C VAL A 268 -8.79 -30.47 2.31
N ILE A 269 -9.39 -30.35 1.11
CA ILE A 269 -10.83 -30.45 0.92
C ILE A 269 -11.15 -31.92 0.60
N SER A 270 -11.92 -32.58 1.45
CA SER A 270 -12.46 -33.90 1.19
C SER A 270 -13.72 -33.81 0.35
N LYS A 271 -14.00 -34.84 -0.46
CA LYS A 271 -15.29 -34.98 -1.16
C LYS A 271 -16.48 -35.10 -0.22
N GLU A 272 -16.22 -35.43 1.05
CA GLU A 272 -17.23 -35.59 2.10
C GLU A 272 -17.50 -34.28 2.86
N ASP A 273 -16.69 -33.23 2.65
CA ASP A 273 -16.87 -31.93 3.30
C ASP A 273 -18.17 -31.25 2.80
N SER A 274 -19.00 -30.81 3.72
CA SER A 274 -20.12 -29.91 3.40
C SER A 274 -19.62 -28.56 2.98
N TYR A 275 -20.42 -27.77 2.23
CA TYR A 275 -20.09 -26.40 1.84
C TYR A 275 -19.75 -25.51 3.04
N LEU A 276 -20.42 -25.72 4.19
CA LEU A 276 -20.11 -24.97 5.40
C LEU A 276 -18.71 -25.31 5.94
N GLN A 277 -18.35 -26.60 5.95
CA GLN A 277 -17.02 -27.04 6.40
C GLN A 277 -15.93 -26.47 5.46
N ILE A 278 -16.17 -26.43 4.16
CA ILE A 278 -15.26 -25.81 3.19
C ILE A 278 -15.12 -24.31 3.48
N ALA A 279 -16.24 -23.60 3.70
CA ALA A 279 -16.22 -22.18 4.02
C ALA A 279 -15.48 -21.88 5.34
N GLU A 280 -15.65 -22.72 6.35
CA GLU A 280 -14.90 -22.60 7.61
C GLU A 280 -13.40 -22.86 7.43
N LYS A 281 -13.00 -23.88 6.66
CA LYS A 281 -11.59 -24.15 6.35
C LYS A 281 -10.94 -22.98 5.61
N LEU A 282 -11.65 -22.37 4.66
CA LEU A 282 -11.18 -21.17 3.97
C LEU A 282 -11.05 -19.97 4.92
N ALA A 283 -12.03 -19.81 5.83
CA ALA A 283 -12.00 -18.74 6.82
C ALA A 283 -10.83 -18.90 7.80
N GLU A 284 -10.53 -20.12 8.28
CA GLU A 284 -9.35 -20.36 9.13
C GLU A 284 -8.07 -19.98 8.40
N LYS A 285 -7.95 -20.33 7.12
CA LYS A 285 -6.79 -19.99 6.34
C LYS A 285 -6.61 -18.49 6.15
N LEU A 286 -7.71 -17.75 5.93
CA LEU A 286 -7.68 -16.29 5.93
C LEU A 286 -7.20 -15.75 7.28
N ILE A 287 -7.69 -16.29 8.39
CA ILE A 287 -7.28 -15.89 9.74
C ILE A 287 -5.78 -16.13 9.95
N ASP A 288 -5.28 -17.30 9.59
CA ASP A 288 -3.87 -17.68 9.76
C ASP A 288 -2.91 -16.79 8.96
N SER A 289 -3.36 -16.25 7.83
CA SER A 289 -2.58 -15.36 6.97
C SER A 289 -2.78 -13.87 7.26
N ALA A 290 -3.68 -13.53 8.18
CA ALA A 290 -4.02 -12.15 8.48
C ALA A 290 -2.90 -11.43 9.24
N TYR A 291 -2.82 -10.13 9.00
CA TYR A 291 -2.10 -9.20 9.86
C TYR A 291 -3.10 -8.59 10.85
N ILE A 292 -2.88 -8.83 12.13
CA ILE A 292 -3.69 -8.27 13.21
C ILE A 292 -2.78 -7.34 14.02
N ASP A 293 -3.27 -6.16 14.35
CA ASP A 293 -2.51 -5.20 15.14
C ASP A 293 -2.27 -5.69 16.58
N LYS A 294 -1.30 -5.08 17.27
CA LYS A 294 -0.90 -5.47 18.63
C LYS A 294 -2.03 -5.37 19.67
N ASN A 295 -3.00 -4.52 19.42
CA ASN A 295 -4.14 -4.31 20.32
C ASN A 295 -5.31 -5.25 20.02
N GLU A 296 -5.18 -6.09 18.99
CA GLU A 296 -6.26 -6.97 18.50
C GLU A 296 -7.55 -6.19 18.20
N GLU A 297 -7.44 -5.07 17.49
CA GLU A 297 -8.58 -4.23 17.13
C GLU A 297 -8.76 -4.07 15.63
N TYR A 298 -7.68 -4.27 14.85
CA TYR A 298 -7.64 -4.09 13.39
C TYR A 298 -7.12 -5.33 12.71
N MET A 299 -7.59 -5.58 11.49
CA MET A 299 -7.20 -6.76 10.71
C MET A 299 -7.12 -6.41 9.22
N THR A 300 -6.07 -6.86 8.56
CA THR A 300 -5.91 -6.77 7.11
C THR A 300 -4.97 -7.87 6.62
N TRP A 301 -4.67 -7.87 5.31
CA TRP A 301 -3.73 -8.82 4.69
C TRP A 301 -2.68 -8.07 3.90
N LEU A 302 -1.50 -8.67 3.83
CA LEU A 302 -0.49 -8.30 2.86
C LEU A 302 -0.89 -8.89 1.52
N VAL A 303 -1.13 -8.05 0.54
CA VAL A 303 -1.55 -8.45 -0.80
C VAL A 303 -0.63 -7.86 -1.87
N ILE A 304 -0.69 -8.46 -3.04
CA ILE A 304 -0.12 -7.90 -4.24
C ILE A 304 -1.15 -6.95 -4.83
N ASN A 305 -0.83 -5.67 -4.90
CA ASN A 305 -1.66 -4.70 -5.58
C ASN A 305 -1.31 -4.71 -7.07
N ASP A 306 -2.34 -4.70 -7.92
CA ASP A 306 -2.19 -4.56 -9.36
C ASP A 306 -1.59 -3.19 -9.68
N GLY A 307 -0.28 -3.12 -9.75
CA GLY A 307 0.43 -2.03 -10.41
C GLY A 307 0.33 -2.21 -11.93
N VAL A 308 0.51 -1.16 -12.68
CA VAL A 308 0.48 -1.17 -14.15
C VAL A 308 1.33 -2.34 -14.67
N VAL A 309 0.68 -3.22 -15.45
CA VAL A 309 1.21 -4.34 -16.25
C VAL A 309 2.61 -4.87 -15.85
N ASP A 310 2.62 -6.11 -15.37
CA ASP A 310 3.80 -6.95 -15.05
C ASP A 310 4.55 -6.67 -13.72
N GLU A 311 4.01 -5.88 -12.78
CA GLU A 311 4.71 -5.61 -11.55
C GLU A 311 3.83 -5.61 -10.31
N PHE A 312 4.31 -6.37 -9.34
CA PHE A 312 3.66 -6.60 -8.08
C PHE A 312 4.20 -5.65 -7.02
N ASP A 313 3.37 -4.72 -6.57
CA ASP A 313 3.66 -3.95 -5.37
C ASP A 313 2.92 -4.57 -4.18
N LEU A 314 3.65 -4.73 -3.07
CA LEU A 314 3.09 -5.27 -1.83
C LEU A 314 2.41 -4.13 -1.05
N GLY A 315 1.20 -4.40 -0.58
CA GLY A 315 0.46 -3.46 0.21
C GLY A 315 -0.57 -4.12 1.10
N ALA A 316 -1.29 -3.30 1.86
CA ALA A 316 -2.47 -3.76 2.58
C ALA A 316 -3.62 -4.05 1.63
N SER A 317 -4.51 -4.97 2.02
CA SER A 317 -5.71 -5.30 1.26
C SER A 317 -6.55 -4.05 0.99
N LYS A 318 -7.15 -3.98 -0.19
CA LYS A 318 -8.11 -2.94 -0.55
C LYS A 318 -9.32 -2.97 0.39
N VAL A 319 -10.02 -1.83 0.50
CA VAL A 319 -11.18 -1.70 1.40
C VAL A 319 -12.45 -2.30 0.82
N ASN A 320 -12.61 -2.30 -0.49
CA ASN A 320 -13.84 -2.57 -1.22
C ASN A 320 -14.44 -3.99 -1.00
N PHE A 321 -15.59 -4.25 -1.63
CA PHE A 321 -16.28 -5.53 -1.53
C PHE A 321 -15.71 -6.60 -2.46
N TYR A 322 -15.25 -6.22 -3.67
CA TYR A 322 -14.92 -7.16 -4.73
C TYR A 322 -13.65 -7.97 -4.44
N ASP A 323 -12.57 -7.29 -4.08
CA ASP A 323 -11.26 -7.86 -3.82
C ASP A 323 -10.63 -7.32 -2.50
N GLY A 324 -11.48 -6.93 -1.54
CA GLY A 324 -11.05 -6.25 -0.34
C GLY A 324 -11.72 -6.67 0.96
N LEU A 325 -11.49 -5.86 1.99
CA LEU A 325 -11.86 -6.12 3.38
C LEU A 325 -13.37 -6.29 3.58
N ILE A 326 -14.20 -5.51 2.87
CA ILE A 326 -15.67 -5.57 2.99
C ILE A 326 -16.21 -6.93 2.56
N GLY A 327 -15.68 -7.51 1.47
CA GLY A 327 -16.08 -8.85 1.04
C GLY A 327 -15.72 -9.93 2.06
N ILE A 328 -14.53 -9.84 2.64
CA ILE A 328 -14.08 -10.77 3.69
C ILE A 328 -14.88 -10.58 4.99
N ALA A 329 -15.19 -9.34 5.37
CA ALA A 329 -16.05 -9.04 6.51
C ALA A 329 -17.44 -9.68 6.33
N SER A 330 -18.00 -9.62 5.11
CA SER A 330 -19.28 -10.25 4.79
C SER A 330 -19.24 -11.76 4.95
N LEU A 331 -18.13 -12.43 4.60
CA LEU A 331 -17.92 -13.86 4.85
C LEU A 331 -17.97 -14.16 6.35
N PHE A 332 -17.18 -13.44 7.17
CA PHE A 332 -17.14 -13.71 8.62
C PHE A 332 -18.49 -13.45 9.29
N LYS A 333 -19.21 -12.38 8.91
CA LYS A 333 -20.54 -12.12 9.42
C LYS A 333 -21.53 -13.22 9.06
N SER A 334 -21.47 -13.73 7.84
CA SER A 334 -22.32 -14.84 7.37
C SER A 334 -21.99 -16.14 8.13
N LEU A 335 -20.72 -16.45 8.33
CA LEU A 335 -20.30 -17.60 9.13
C LEU A 335 -20.76 -17.49 10.59
N TYR A 336 -20.68 -16.30 11.19
CA TYR A 336 -21.23 -16.09 12.53
C TYR A 336 -22.74 -16.36 12.59
N LYS A 337 -23.51 -15.80 11.64
CA LYS A 337 -24.97 -16.03 11.58
C LYS A 337 -25.34 -17.49 11.46
N VAL A 338 -24.59 -18.29 10.72
CA VAL A 338 -24.89 -19.70 10.48
C VAL A 338 -24.36 -20.60 11.59
N THR A 339 -23.18 -20.31 12.15
CA THR A 339 -22.50 -21.20 13.11
C THR A 339 -22.64 -20.79 14.56
N GLY A 340 -22.93 -19.52 14.85
CA GLY A 340 -22.93 -18.94 16.18
C GLY A 340 -21.53 -18.82 16.83
N LYS A 341 -20.45 -19.12 16.10
CA LYS A 341 -19.08 -19.09 16.64
C LYS A 341 -18.59 -17.65 16.82
N VAL A 342 -18.41 -17.24 18.07
CA VAL A 342 -18.05 -15.87 18.49
C VAL A 342 -16.76 -15.36 17.82
N LYS A 343 -15.80 -16.25 17.48
CA LYS A 343 -14.58 -15.86 16.80
C LYS A 343 -14.86 -15.13 15.46
N TYR A 344 -15.87 -15.57 14.70
CA TYR A 344 -16.21 -14.93 13.42
C TYR A 344 -16.81 -13.54 13.62
N GLN A 345 -17.59 -13.32 14.69
CA GLN A 345 -18.04 -11.96 15.04
C GLN A 345 -16.85 -11.07 15.40
N ARG A 346 -15.88 -11.57 16.19
CA ARG A 346 -14.69 -10.80 16.56
C ARG A 346 -13.88 -10.35 15.33
N TYR A 347 -13.64 -11.24 14.38
CA TYR A 347 -12.93 -10.87 13.14
C TYR A 347 -13.74 -9.94 12.24
N PHE A 348 -15.07 -10.11 12.22
CA PHE A 348 -15.94 -9.14 11.58
C PHE A 348 -15.78 -7.73 12.21
N ASP A 349 -15.76 -7.65 13.53
CA ASP A 349 -15.61 -6.37 14.24
C ASP A 349 -14.28 -5.68 13.91
N TYR A 350 -13.17 -6.44 13.86
CA TYR A 350 -11.86 -5.91 13.44
C TYR A 350 -11.91 -5.37 12.01
N LEU A 351 -12.50 -6.13 11.10
CA LEU A 351 -12.60 -5.72 9.69
C LEU A 351 -13.50 -4.50 9.50
N VAL A 352 -14.62 -4.42 10.21
CA VAL A 352 -15.48 -3.22 10.17
C VAL A 352 -14.71 -2.01 10.67
N LYS A 353 -13.98 -2.13 11.78
CA LYS A 353 -13.16 -1.03 12.30
C LYS A 353 -12.12 -0.59 11.29
N THR A 354 -11.34 -1.53 10.73
CA THR A 354 -10.35 -1.25 9.70
C THR A 354 -10.96 -0.58 8.46
N THR A 355 -12.08 -1.11 7.99
CA THR A 355 -12.78 -0.60 6.80
C THR A 355 -13.29 0.82 7.01
N MET A 356 -13.95 1.09 8.13
CA MET A 356 -14.55 2.41 8.38
C MET A 356 -13.49 3.49 8.51
N ASP A 357 -12.35 3.20 9.15
CA ASP A 357 -11.26 4.17 9.30
C ASP A 357 -10.57 4.52 7.96
N LEU A 358 -10.80 3.72 6.91
CA LEU A 358 -10.21 3.92 5.58
C LEU A 358 -11.22 4.29 4.49
N LEU A 359 -12.49 4.27 4.80
CA LEU A 359 -13.52 4.43 3.79
C LEU A 359 -13.36 5.73 2.98
N ASP A 360 -12.90 6.80 3.65
CA ASP A 360 -12.67 8.11 3.03
C ASP A 360 -11.51 8.12 2.01
N THR A 361 -10.67 7.09 2.00
CA THR A 361 -9.59 6.96 1.01
C THR A 361 -10.08 6.48 -0.36
N MET A 362 -11.32 5.98 -0.45
CA MET A 362 -11.90 5.47 -1.68
C MET A 362 -12.39 6.61 -2.56
N GLN A 363 -11.91 6.65 -3.81
CA GLN A 363 -12.19 7.75 -4.75
C GLN A 363 -13.29 7.44 -5.77
N THR A 364 -13.65 6.16 -5.94
CA THR A 364 -14.61 5.71 -6.96
C THR A 364 -15.99 5.45 -6.38
N ASP A 365 -17.02 5.76 -7.13
CA ASP A 365 -18.42 5.55 -6.76
C ASP A 365 -18.95 4.24 -7.40
N SER A 366 -18.86 3.14 -6.64
CA SER A 366 -19.31 1.81 -7.09
C SER A 366 -19.75 0.96 -5.89
N ALA A 367 -20.68 0.05 -6.14
CA ALA A 367 -21.19 -0.90 -5.14
C ALA A 367 -20.18 -2.00 -4.78
N TYR A 368 -19.21 -2.28 -5.64
CA TYR A 368 -18.28 -3.40 -5.47
C TYR A 368 -16.83 -2.97 -5.28
N VAL A 369 -16.36 -2.00 -6.06
CA VAL A 369 -14.96 -1.56 -6.03
C VAL A 369 -14.79 -0.14 -5.49
N GLY A 370 -15.88 0.57 -5.14
CA GLY A 370 -15.88 1.95 -4.71
C GLY A 370 -16.46 2.18 -3.31
N PHE A 371 -16.61 3.45 -2.97
CA PHE A 371 -17.07 3.92 -1.67
C PHE A 371 -18.39 3.28 -1.23
N HIS A 372 -19.37 3.12 -2.15
CA HIS A 372 -20.67 2.54 -1.83
C HIS A 372 -20.64 1.07 -1.44
N SER A 373 -19.49 0.40 -1.57
CA SER A 373 -19.37 -1.00 -1.17
C SER A 373 -19.63 -1.22 0.32
N PHE A 374 -19.48 -0.20 1.20
CA PHE A 374 -19.83 -0.31 2.62
C PHE A 374 -21.33 -0.58 2.85
N LEU A 375 -22.20 -0.22 1.91
CA LEU A 375 -23.64 -0.53 1.98
C LEU A 375 -23.90 -2.04 2.00
N GLN A 376 -22.98 -2.85 1.46
CA GLN A 376 -23.02 -4.31 1.59
C GLN A 376 -22.96 -4.75 3.07
N LEU A 377 -22.14 -4.08 3.88
CA LEU A 377 -22.08 -4.34 5.32
C LEU A 377 -23.40 -3.96 5.99
N PHE A 378 -23.96 -2.80 5.64
CA PHE A 378 -25.26 -2.40 6.17
C PHE A 378 -26.36 -3.40 5.84
N SER A 379 -26.34 -3.99 4.65
CA SER A 379 -27.34 -5.00 4.23
C SER A 379 -27.30 -6.27 5.07
N ILE A 380 -26.15 -6.65 5.63
CA ILE A 380 -25.96 -7.91 6.36
C ILE A 380 -26.03 -7.79 7.89
N ILE A 381 -25.98 -6.57 8.47
CA ILE A 381 -26.04 -6.36 9.93
C ILE A 381 -27.49 -6.14 10.38
N GLU A 382 -27.77 -6.40 11.66
CA GLU A 382 -29.02 -6.09 12.31
C GLU A 382 -28.84 -4.92 13.29
N LYS A 383 -29.94 -4.33 13.78
CA LYS A 383 -29.91 -3.17 14.71
C LYS A 383 -29.17 -3.47 16.01
N GLU A 384 -29.19 -4.72 16.45
CA GLU A 384 -28.54 -5.21 17.67
C GLU A 384 -27.04 -5.44 17.49
N ASP A 385 -26.50 -5.31 16.26
CA ASP A 385 -25.08 -5.49 16.00
C ASP A 385 -24.25 -4.38 16.63
N THR A 386 -23.13 -4.73 17.25
CA THR A 386 -22.19 -3.78 17.88
C THR A 386 -21.67 -2.71 16.93
N ASN A 387 -21.63 -3.01 15.64
CA ASN A 387 -21.15 -2.09 14.60
C ASN A 387 -22.27 -1.27 13.95
N TYR A 388 -23.52 -1.45 14.36
CA TYR A 388 -24.66 -0.80 13.71
C TYR A 388 -24.53 0.74 13.71
N GLU A 389 -24.21 1.33 14.86
CA GLU A 389 -24.05 2.79 14.98
C GLU A 389 -22.90 3.32 14.12
N ARG A 390 -21.77 2.59 14.09
CA ARG A 390 -20.59 2.98 13.29
C ARG A 390 -20.92 2.97 11.79
N ILE A 391 -21.56 1.91 11.29
CA ILE A 391 -21.93 1.80 9.87
C ILE A 391 -23.03 2.82 9.52
N THR A 392 -23.99 3.06 10.42
CA THR A 392 -25.06 4.05 10.23
C THR A 392 -24.52 5.48 10.20
N HIS A 393 -23.45 5.78 10.92
CA HIS A 393 -22.78 7.09 10.85
C HIS A 393 -22.34 7.40 9.40
N TYR A 394 -21.77 6.44 8.70
CA TYR A 394 -21.37 6.62 7.30
C TYR A 394 -22.56 6.74 6.34
N LEU A 395 -23.71 6.13 6.64
CA LEU A 395 -24.95 6.38 5.90
C LEU A 395 -25.35 7.86 5.98
N ASN A 396 -25.26 8.45 7.16
CA ASN A 396 -25.59 9.86 7.35
C ASN A 396 -24.61 10.77 6.59
N LEU A 397 -23.32 10.44 6.58
CA LEU A 397 -22.31 11.18 5.79
C LEU A 397 -22.58 11.06 4.29
N LEU A 398 -22.94 9.88 3.82
CA LEU A 398 -23.31 9.64 2.42
C LEU A 398 -24.52 10.49 2.02
N GLN A 399 -25.52 10.57 2.88
CA GLN A 399 -26.72 11.36 2.66
C GLN A 399 -26.39 12.85 2.56
N GLN A 400 -25.53 13.38 3.46
CA GLN A 400 -25.10 14.77 3.44
C GLN A 400 -24.29 15.12 2.17
N ASN A 401 -23.52 14.18 1.63
CA ASN A 401 -22.72 14.36 0.43
C ASN A 401 -23.38 13.87 -0.86
N SER A 402 -24.63 13.43 -0.80
CA SER A 402 -25.35 12.82 -1.94
C SER A 402 -25.44 13.73 -3.16
N GLN A 403 -25.61 15.04 -2.99
CA GLN A 403 -25.65 15.99 -4.12
C GLN A 403 -24.34 15.98 -4.91
N ASN A 404 -23.18 16.01 -4.24
CA ASN A 404 -21.89 15.97 -4.91
C ASN A 404 -21.67 14.65 -5.67
N PHE A 405 -22.13 13.53 -5.11
CA PHE A 405 -22.11 12.24 -5.76
C PHE A 405 -23.02 12.18 -6.98
N LEU A 406 -24.25 12.69 -6.85
CA LEU A 406 -25.25 12.64 -7.93
C LEU A 406 -24.88 13.53 -9.13
N GLU A 407 -24.06 14.57 -8.92
CA GLU A 407 -23.59 15.47 -9.97
C GLU A 407 -22.40 14.92 -10.75
N ARG A 408 -21.70 13.92 -10.23
CA ARG A 408 -20.52 13.33 -10.93
C ARG A 408 -20.94 12.56 -12.18
N GLU A 409 -20.12 12.63 -13.20
CA GLU A 409 -20.18 11.70 -14.31
C GLU A 409 -19.62 10.35 -13.87
N GLY A 410 -20.40 9.29 -14.01
CA GLY A 410 -20.03 7.94 -13.63
C GLY A 410 -20.32 6.94 -14.74
N THR A 411 -19.83 5.73 -14.58
CA THR A 411 -20.14 4.61 -15.47
C THR A 411 -21.50 4.01 -15.13
N VAL A 412 -22.15 3.38 -16.11
CA VAL A 412 -23.51 2.82 -15.94
C VAL A 412 -23.52 1.35 -15.58
N ASP A 413 -22.41 0.64 -15.67
CA ASP A 413 -22.38 -0.81 -15.47
C ASP A 413 -22.70 -1.24 -14.02
N TRP A 414 -22.91 -2.53 -13.83
CA TRP A 414 -23.24 -3.11 -12.53
C TRP A 414 -22.04 -3.12 -11.57
N LEU A 415 -20.86 -3.49 -12.06
CA LEU A 415 -19.70 -3.71 -11.21
C LEU A 415 -19.01 -2.39 -10.85
N LEU A 416 -18.80 -1.52 -11.83
CA LEU A 416 -18.00 -0.30 -11.69
C LEU A 416 -18.83 0.99 -11.58
N GLY A 417 -20.16 0.89 -11.77
CA GLY A 417 -21.00 2.07 -11.92
C GLY A 417 -22.30 2.06 -11.12
N TYR A 418 -23.21 2.91 -11.57
CA TYR A 418 -24.47 3.17 -10.87
C TYR A 418 -25.42 1.96 -10.84
N GLY A 419 -25.30 1.04 -11.82
CA GLY A 419 -26.15 -0.14 -11.87
C GLY A 419 -26.13 -0.93 -10.56
N GLY A 420 -24.95 -1.21 -10.01
CA GLY A 420 -24.84 -1.98 -8.76
C GLY A 420 -25.21 -1.19 -7.50
N ILE A 421 -25.22 0.15 -7.55
CA ILE A 421 -25.51 0.98 -6.38
C ILE A 421 -27.03 1.05 -6.11
N ILE A 422 -27.85 1.00 -7.14
CA ILE A 422 -29.32 1.12 -7.04
C ILE A 422 -29.92 0.09 -6.07
N PRO A 423 -29.66 -1.23 -6.19
CA PRO A 423 -30.18 -2.23 -5.27
C PRO A 423 -29.76 -1.98 -3.82
N LEU A 424 -28.54 -1.49 -3.60
CA LEU A 424 -28.05 -1.21 -2.23
C LEU A 424 -28.85 -0.09 -1.58
N TYR A 425 -29.18 0.98 -2.30
CA TYR A 425 -30.04 2.05 -1.76
C TYR A 425 -31.45 1.57 -1.50
N ILE A 426 -31.98 0.67 -2.35
CA ILE A 426 -33.28 0.03 -2.11
C ILE A 426 -33.26 -0.80 -0.83
N ASP A 427 -32.18 -1.54 -0.57
CA ASP A 427 -32.02 -2.31 0.67
C ASP A 427 -31.92 -1.38 1.90
N VAL A 428 -31.19 -0.28 1.80
CA VAL A 428 -31.14 0.74 2.86
C VAL A 428 -32.55 1.27 3.14
N TYR A 429 -33.32 1.64 2.09
CA TYR A 429 -34.70 2.08 2.21
C TYR A 429 -35.58 1.00 2.88
N LYS A 430 -35.49 -0.25 2.43
CA LYS A 430 -36.26 -1.35 3.02
C LYS A 430 -36.00 -1.51 4.52
N LYS A 431 -34.76 -1.28 4.99
CA LYS A 431 -34.36 -1.38 6.40
C LYS A 431 -34.71 -0.14 7.22
N THR A 432 -34.41 1.03 6.70
CA THR A 432 -34.58 2.31 7.45
C THR A 432 -35.97 2.89 7.34
N LYS A 433 -36.69 2.61 6.26
CA LYS A 433 -37.95 3.25 5.84
C LYS A 433 -37.81 4.75 5.57
N ASP A 434 -36.60 5.22 5.34
CA ASP A 434 -36.32 6.62 4.98
C ASP A 434 -36.41 6.80 3.47
N ASN A 435 -37.39 7.59 3.01
CA ASN A 435 -37.67 7.83 1.60
C ASN A 435 -36.50 8.48 0.83
N GLN A 436 -35.60 9.17 1.51
CA GLN A 436 -34.48 9.82 0.84
C GLN A 436 -33.61 8.79 0.11
N TYR A 437 -33.44 7.58 0.63
CA TYR A 437 -32.67 6.52 -0.04
C TYR A 437 -33.38 5.99 -1.27
N LEU A 438 -34.70 5.92 -1.25
CA LEU A 438 -35.50 5.56 -2.43
C LEU A 438 -35.42 6.65 -3.51
N GLU A 439 -35.43 7.93 -3.12
CA GLU A 439 -35.29 9.05 -4.06
C GLU A 439 -33.92 9.01 -4.76
N ILE A 440 -32.84 8.68 -4.02
CA ILE A 440 -31.51 8.49 -4.61
C ILE A 440 -31.53 7.31 -5.62
N ALA A 441 -32.14 6.18 -5.26
CA ALA A 441 -32.23 5.02 -6.16
C ALA A 441 -33.01 5.37 -7.45
N ILE A 442 -34.12 6.09 -7.33
CA ILE A 442 -34.92 6.56 -8.48
C ILE A 442 -34.12 7.53 -9.36
N PHE A 443 -33.39 8.47 -8.74
CA PHE A 443 -32.56 9.41 -9.48
C PHE A 443 -31.46 8.68 -10.29
N LEU A 444 -30.77 7.71 -9.66
CA LEU A 444 -29.78 6.88 -10.35
C LEU A 444 -30.40 6.03 -11.47
N GLY A 445 -31.58 5.48 -11.26
CA GLY A 445 -32.34 4.77 -12.28
C GLY A 445 -32.65 5.65 -13.51
N ASN A 446 -33.09 6.89 -13.28
CA ASN A 446 -33.32 7.85 -14.35
C ASN A 446 -32.04 8.20 -15.12
N LYS A 447 -30.91 8.40 -14.41
CA LYS A 447 -29.59 8.58 -15.04
C LYS A 447 -29.25 7.37 -15.92
N LEU A 448 -29.46 6.17 -15.43
CA LEU A 448 -29.16 4.93 -16.13
C LEU A 448 -29.95 4.82 -17.45
N ILE A 449 -31.24 5.19 -17.46
CA ILE A 449 -32.08 5.26 -18.66
C ILE A 449 -31.50 6.28 -19.65
N MET A 450 -31.19 7.50 -19.20
CA MET A 450 -30.61 8.54 -20.05
C MET A 450 -29.30 8.14 -20.70
N PHE A 451 -28.44 7.39 -19.99
CA PHE A 451 -27.18 6.87 -20.53
C PHE A 451 -27.44 5.75 -21.56
N ALA A 452 -28.35 4.83 -21.25
CA ALA A 452 -28.73 3.75 -22.17
C ALA A 452 -29.27 4.26 -23.52
N GLU A 453 -29.92 5.41 -23.52
CA GLU A 453 -30.38 6.08 -24.73
C GLU A 453 -29.25 6.72 -25.55
N LYS A 454 -28.17 7.17 -24.88
CA LYS A 454 -27.02 7.86 -25.49
C LYS A 454 -25.94 6.90 -25.98
N ASP A 455 -25.64 5.86 -25.21
CA ASP A 455 -24.55 4.90 -25.49
C ASP A 455 -25.08 3.48 -25.64
N THR A 456 -25.27 3.07 -26.90
CA THR A 456 -25.70 1.72 -27.24
C THR A 456 -24.62 0.63 -27.06
N ASN A 457 -23.37 1.00 -26.72
CA ASN A 457 -22.31 0.01 -26.57
C ASN A 457 -22.51 -0.85 -25.31
N VAL A 458 -23.05 -0.28 -24.23
CA VAL A 458 -23.40 -1.02 -23.01
C VAL A 458 -24.42 -2.14 -23.31
N MET A 459 -25.28 -1.92 -24.31
CA MET A 459 -26.30 -2.89 -24.75
C MET A 459 -25.74 -4.07 -25.54
N LYS A 460 -24.50 -4.01 -26.00
CA LYS A 460 -23.87 -5.09 -26.77
C LYS A 460 -23.34 -6.24 -25.87
N ASN A 461 -23.13 -5.97 -24.58
CA ASN A 461 -22.63 -6.93 -23.63
C ASN A 461 -23.79 -7.52 -22.82
N ILE A 462 -23.91 -8.85 -22.79
CA ILE A 462 -25.04 -9.53 -22.10
C ILE A 462 -24.70 -9.82 -20.62
N GLY A 463 -23.44 -9.75 -20.23
CA GLY A 463 -22.98 -10.10 -18.87
C GLY A 463 -23.62 -9.24 -17.76
N ILE A 464 -23.58 -9.74 -16.52
CA ILE A 464 -24.06 -9.00 -15.35
C ILE A 464 -23.11 -7.85 -14.98
N GLY A 465 -21.81 -8.12 -14.89
CA GLY A 465 -20.83 -7.15 -14.39
C GLY A 465 -20.74 -5.88 -15.26
N HIS A 466 -20.61 -6.07 -16.56
CA HIS A 466 -20.34 -5.01 -17.53
C HIS A 466 -21.35 -4.95 -18.69
N GLY A 467 -22.58 -5.47 -18.50
CA GLY A 467 -23.54 -5.55 -19.56
C GLY A 467 -24.99 -5.32 -19.12
N ILE A 468 -25.88 -5.47 -20.08
CA ILE A 468 -27.31 -5.14 -19.94
C ILE A 468 -28.02 -5.94 -18.83
N SER A 469 -27.61 -7.19 -18.57
CA SER A 469 -28.28 -8.01 -17.54
C SER A 469 -28.18 -7.40 -16.16
N GLY A 470 -27.03 -6.83 -15.80
CA GLY A 470 -26.87 -6.13 -14.52
C GLY A 470 -27.76 -4.89 -14.42
N LEU A 471 -27.88 -4.12 -15.51
CA LEU A 471 -28.74 -2.95 -15.55
C LEU A 471 -30.22 -3.31 -15.42
N LEU A 472 -30.65 -4.39 -16.10
CA LEU A 472 -32.01 -4.90 -15.99
C LEU A 472 -32.34 -5.37 -14.56
N ILE A 473 -31.41 -6.01 -13.88
CA ILE A 473 -31.57 -6.38 -12.45
C ILE A 473 -31.87 -5.13 -11.63
N SER A 474 -31.07 -4.07 -11.79
CA SER A 474 -31.27 -2.80 -11.07
C SER A 474 -32.65 -2.19 -11.32
N MET A 475 -33.08 -2.22 -12.56
CA MET A 475 -34.38 -1.65 -12.92
C MET A 475 -35.55 -2.49 -12.41
N VAL A 476 -35.42 -3.82 -12.36
CA VAL A 476 -36.43 -4.73 -11.78
C VAL A 476 -36.52 -4.54 -10.27
N GLU A 477 -35.38 -4.37 -9.57
CA GLU A 477 -35.37 -4.09 -8.13
C GLU A 477 -35.99 -2.72 -7.80
N LEU A 478 -35.86 -1.75 -8.69
CA LEU A 478 -36.40 -0.40 -8.52
C LEU A 478 -37.91 -0.35 -8.76
N TYR A 479 -38.45 -1.25 -9.65
CA TYR A 479 -39.85 -1.36 -9.97
C TYR A 479 -40.66 -1.96 -8.81
#